data_70afce064238636b8add3f38760a4d78
#
_entry.id   70afce064238636b8add3f38760a4d78
#
_cell.length_a   1.000
_cell.length_b   1.000
_cell.length_c   1.000
_cell.angle_alpha   90.00
_cell.angle_beta   90.00
_cell.angle_gamma   90.00
#
_symmetry.space_group_name_H-M   'P 1'
#
loop_
_entity.id
_entity.type
_entity.pdbx_description
1 polymer ?
#
loop_
_entity_poly.entity_id
_entity_poly.type
_entity_poly.pdbx_seq_one_letter_code
_entity_poly.pdbx_strand_id
1 'polypeptide(L)'
;MKQLLKNAKIYDGTGAEPFAGDVLIDGDRIARIGAGLTDEADTVYDLKGKSLAPGFIDGHSHNDWYAIKKEPLPYFEPFIRQGIATFVTGNCVLSTIGFEPDSPYVDKLGGGLFSFRDTTGACGTLDEFFAAVDGNMPCNLSVL
;
A
#
# COMPACT_ATOMS: atom_id res chain seq x y z
N MET A 1 -5.52 -18.31 -6.25
CA MET A 1 -6.15 -17.78 -7.51
C MET A 1 -5.02 -17.30 -8.41
N LYS A 2 -4.98 -17.85 -9.64
CA LYS A 2 -3.95 -17.50 -10.61
C LYS A 2 -4.42 -16.40 -11.56
N GLN A 3 -3.57 -15.43 -11.81
CA GLN A 3 -3.81 -14.33 -12.75
C GLN A 3 -2.67 -14.28 -13.76
N LEU A 4 -2.99 -14.17 -15.03
CA LEU A 4 -1.99 -14.04 -16.11
C LEU A 4 -2.15 -12.65 -16.75
N LEU A 5 -1.13 -11.82 -16.59
CA LEU A 5 -1.00 -10.50 -17.20
C LEU A 5 -0.21 -10.63 -18.47
N LYS A 6 -0.84 -10.44 -19.64
CA LYS A 6 -0.23 -10.64 -20.96
C LYS A 6 0.10 -9.33 -21.65
N ASN A 7 1.08 -9.41 -22.53
CA ASN A 7 1.44 -8.32 -23.44
C ASN A 7 1.81 -7.02 -22.71
N ALA A 8 2.59 -7.13 -21.63
CA ALA A 8 3.09 -5.99 -20.89
C ALA A 8 4.43 -5.47 -21.45
N LYS A 9 4.71 -4.19 -21.22
CA LYS A 9 6.07 -3.64 -21.17
C LYS A 9 6.52 -3.64 -19.73
N ILE A 10 7.40 -4.58 -19.37
CA ILE A 10 7.78 -4.88 -17.99
C ILE A 10 8.97 -4.03 -17.58
N TYR A 11 8.83 -3.34 -16.45
CA TYR A 11 9.86 -2.65 -15.70
C TYR A 11 10.07 -3.45 -14.40
N ASP A 12 11.13 -4.21 -14.30
CA ASP A 12 11.33 -5.15 -13.20
C ASP A 12 11.94 -4.56 -11.92
N GLY A 13 12.26 -3.26 -11.95
CA GLY A 13 12.86 -2.55 -10.82
C GLY A 13 14.38 -2.71 -10.69
N THR A 14 15.04 -3.45 -11.57
CA THR A 14 16.49 -3.65 -11.53
C THR A 14 17.30 -2.49 -12.10
N GLY A 15 16.65 -1.56 -12.78
CA GLY A 15 17.30 -0.49 -13.54
C GLY A 15 17.73 -0.91 -14.95
N ALA A 16 17.46 -2.14 -15.36
CA ALA A 16 17.67 -2.60 -16.72
C ALA A 16 16.62 -2.03 -17.69
N GLU A 17 16.90 -2.12 -18.99
CA GLU A 17 15.93 -1.73 -20.02
C GLU A 17 14.64 -2.56 -19.92
N PRO A 18 13.47 -1.93 -20.04
CA PRO A 18 12.21 -2.63 -19.99
C PRO A 18 12.05 -3.57 -21.18
N PHE A 19 11.39 -4.68 -20.99
CA PHE A 19 11.18 -5.72 -21.99
C PHE A 19 9.70 -6.08 -22.15
N ALA A 20 9.34 -6.63 -23.30
CA ALA A 20 8.00 -7.15 -23.55
C ALA A 20 7.86 -8.54 -22.93
N GLY A 21 6.75 -8.78 -22.24
CA GLY A 21 6.53 -10.07 -21.59
C GLY A 21 5.18 -10.20 -20.91
N ASP A 22 5.02 -11.34 -20.26
CA ASP A 22 3.83 -11.71 -19.49
C ASP A 22 4.25 -11.99 -18.04
N VAL A 23 3.31 -11.84 -17.11
CA VAL A 23 3.52 -12.13 -15.69
C VAL A 23 2.42 -13.06 -15.19
N LEU A 24 2.80 -14.19 -14.62
CA LEU A 24 1.90 -15.08 -13.91
C LEU A 24 1.97 -14.77 -12.39
N ILE A 25 0.82 -14.48 -11.80
CA ILE A 25 0.65 -14.32 -10.37
C ILE A 25 -0.10 -15.54 -9.85
N ASP A 26 0.38 -16.13 -8.77
CA ASP A 26 -0.28 -17.22 -8.04
C ASP A 26 -0.45 -16.81 -6.57
N GLY A 27 -1.70 -16.56 -6.18
CA GLY A 27 -2.01 -16.01 -4.87
C GLY A 27 -1.41 -14.62 -4.67
N ASP A 28 -0.45 -14.51 -3.76
CA ASP A 28 0.27 -13.28 -3.40
C ASP A 28 1.68 -13.20 -4.01
N ARG A 29 2.02 -14.12 -4.92
CA ARG A 29 3.38 -14.25 -5.48
C ARG A 29 3.41 -14.09 -6.98
N ILE A 30 4.47 -13.44 -7.47
CA ILE A 30 4.86 -13.52 -8.88
C ILE A 30 5.49 -14.90 -9.10
N ALA A 31 4.76 -15.78 -9.77
CA ALA A 31 5.20 -17.15 -10.02
C ALA A 31 6.15 -17.24 -11.20
N ARG A 32 5.90 -16.49 -12.29
CA ARG A 32 6.73 -16.49 -13.50
C ARG A 32 6.68 -15.14 -14.21
N ILE A 33 7.78 -14.80 -14.83
CA ILE A 33 7.90 -13.69 -15.78
C ILE A 33 8.53 -14.24 -17.05
N GLY A 34 7.99 -13.93 -18.22
CA GLY A 34 8.53 -14.38 -19.49
C GLY A 34 7.67 -13.99 -20.66
N ALA A 35 8.17 -14.21 -21.87
CA ALA A 35 7.41 -13.95 -23.09
C ALA A 35 6.53 -15.16 -23.45
N GLY A 36 5.30 -14.90 -23.89
CA GLY A 36 4.41 -15.92 -24.45
C GLY A 36 3.98 -16.99 -23.45
N LEU A 37 3.76 -16.64 -22.20
CA LEU A 37 3.27 -17.58 -21.20
C LEU A 37 1.90 -18.15 -21.60
N THR A 38 1.77 -19.46 -21.48
CA THR A 38 0.55 -20.24 -21.80
C THR A 38 -0.01 -20.96 -20.59
N ASP A 39 0.39 -20.53 -19.41
CA ASP A 39 -0.05 -21.14 -18.15
C ASP A 39 -1.56 -20.99 -17.97
N GLU A 40 -2.20 -22.02 -17.42
CA GLU A 40 -3.60 -21.94 -17.02
C GLU A 40 -3.75 -20.95 -15.86
N ALA A 41 -4.68 -20.03 -15.99
CA ALA A 41 -4.99 -19.02 -15.00
C ALA A 41 -6.51 -18.83 -14.86
N ASP A 42 -6.94 -18.50 -13.66
CA ASP A 42 -8.35 -18.21 -13.37
C ASP A 42 -8.82 -16.94 -14.08
N THR A 43 -7.89 -16.00 -14.27
CA THR A 43 -8.16 -14.74 -14.98
C THR A 43 -6.97 -14.35 -15.84
N VAL A 44 -7.27 -13.89 -17.05
CA VAL A 44 -6.27 -13.39 -18.01
C VAL A 44 -6.55 -11.93 -18.35
N TYR A 45 -5.56 -11.08 -18.22
CA TYR A 45 -5.63 -9.66 -18.59
C TYR A 45 -4.69 -9.38 -19.74
N ASP A 46 -5.20 -8.87 -20.84
CA ASP A 46 -4.38 -8.35 -21.95
C ASP A 46 -4.06 -6.87 -21.69
N LEU A 47 -2.81 -6.58 -21.38
CA LEU A 47 -2.33 -5.23 -21.06
C LEU A 47 -2.06 -4.38 -22.33
N LYS A 48 -2.06 -4.98 -23.52
CA LYS A 48 -1.94 -4.26 -24.81
C LYS A 48 -0.74 -3.31 -24.86
N GLY A 49 0.41 -3.76 -24.33
CA GLY A 49 1.65 -2.97 -24.29
C GLY A 49 1.71 -1.92 -23.18
N LYS A 50 0.76 -1.91 -22.24
CA LYS A 50 0.85 -1.03 -21.07
C LYS A 50 2.07 -1.37 -20.24
N SER A 51 2.61 -0.36 -19.55
CA SER A 51 3.69 -0.54 -18.59
C SER A 51 3.22 -1.32 -17.37
N LEU A 52 4.00 -2.29 -16.97
CA LEU A 52 3.84 -3.06 -15.74
C LEU A 52 5.12 -2.91 -14.91
N ALA A 53 4.98 -2.46 -13.68
CA ALA A 53 6.08 -2.25 -12.76
C ALA A 53 5.67 -2.64 -11.34
N PRO A 54 6.63 -2.84 -10.41
CA PRO A 54 6.33 -2.85 -8.98
C PRO A 54 5.58 -1.59 -8.56
N GLY A 55 4.69 -1.71 -7.59
CA GLY A 55 4.01 -0.55 -7.03
C GLY A 55 5.00 0.43 -6.39
N PHE A 56 4.72 1.72 -6.45
CA PHE A 56 5.56 2.73 -5.85
C PHE A 56 5.52 2.66 -4.33
N ILE A 57 6.65 3.00 -3.71
CA ILE A 57 6.77 3.14 -2.26
C ILE A 57 6.83 4.64 -1.96
N ASP A 58 5.84 5.14 -1.24
CA ASP A 58 5.88 6.48 -0.65
C ASP A 58 6.69 6.41 0.64
N GLY A 59 7.93 6.89 0.59
CA GLY A 59 8.89 6.82 1.69
C GLY A 59 8.68 7.87 2.78
N HIS A 60 7.72 8.79 2.62
CA HIS A 60 7.45 9.84 3.61
C HIS A 60 5.98 10.21 3.62
N SER A 61 5.22 9.60 4.50
CA SER A 61 3.80 9.88 4.65
C SER A 61 3.37 10.00 6.11
N HIS A 62 2.12 10.47 6.31
CA HIS A 62 1.45 10.53 7.60
C HIS A 62 0.08 9.82 7.51
N ASN A 63 0.00 8.79 6.67
CA ASN A 63 -1.24 8.10 6.37
C ASN A 63 -1.69 7.13 7.48
N ASP A 64 -0.85 6.89 8.49
CA ASP A 64 -1.23 6.16 9.71
C ASP A 64 -2.48 6.76 10.39
N TRP A 65 -2.68 8.07 10.30
CA TRP A 65 -3.87 8.75 10.81
C TRP A 65 -5.19 8.26 10.21
N TYR A 66 -5.14 7.73 9.01
CA TYR A 66 -6.30 7.21 8.29
C TYR A 66 -6.34 5.69 8.24
N ALA A 67 -5.22 5.03 8.53
CA ALA A 67 -5.09 3.58 8.47
C ALA A 67 -5.98 2.85 9.49
N ILE A 68 -6.13 3.43 10.68
CA ILE A 68 -6.94 2.87 11.77
C ILE A 68 -8.45 3.10 11.62
N LYS A 69 -8.89 3.77 10.56
CA LYS A 69 -10.32 3.95 10.31
C LYS A 69 -10.98 2.62 9.91
N LYS A 70 -12.23 2.47 10.29
CA LYS A 70 -13.02 1.27 9.96
C LYS A 70 -13.06 0.97 8.46
N GLU A 71 -13.08 2.02 7.63
CA GLU A 71 -13.09 1.94 6.17
C GLU A 71 -11.97 2.83 5.62
N PRO A 72 -10.72 2.37 5.55
CA PRO A 72 -9.58 3.19 5.15
C PRO A 72 -9.52 3.44 3.63
N LEU A 73 -10.14 2.59 2.81
CA LEU A 73 -10.03 2.65 1.35
C LEU A 73 -10.27 4.04 0.75
N PRO A 74 -11.30 4.82 1.12
CA PRO A 74 -11.54 6.14 0.53
C PRO A 74 -10.38 7.13 0.71
N TYR A 75 -9.60 6.97 1.77
CA TYR A 75 -8.45 7.84 2.07
C TYR A 75 -7.21 7.43 1.29
N PHE A 76 -7.07 6.16 0.94
CA PHE A 76 -5.92 5.61 0.23
C PHE A 76 -6.14 5.48 -1.28
N GLU A 77 -7.38 5.41 -1.74
CA GLU A 77 -7.73 5.22 -3.15
C GLU A 77 -7.05 6.25 -4.09
N PRO A 78 -6.97 7.56 -3.78
CA PRO A 78 -6.30 8.53 -4.65
C PRO A 78 -4.82 8.21 -4.88
N PHE A 79 -4.14 7.64 -3.90
CA PHE A 79 -2.73 7.24 -3.97
C PHE A 79 -2.57 5.92 -4.73
N ILE A 80 -3.42 4.94 -4.44
CA ILE A 80 -3.42 3.65 -5.13
C ILE A 80 -3.66 3.84 -6.64
N ARG A 81 -4.56 4.74 -7.02
CA ARG A 81 -4.81 5.11 -8.42
C ARG A 81 -3.59 5.73 -9.12
N GLN A 82 -2.63 6.22 -8.37
CA GLN A 82 -1.34 6.72 -8.86
C GLN A 82 -0.25 5.63 -8.86
N GLY A 83 -0.58 4.40 -8.44
CA GLY A 83 0.35 3.28 -8.41
C GLY A 83 1.14 3.15 -7.10
N ILE A 84 0.80 3.89 -6.05
CA ILE A 84 1.42 3.74 -4.73
C ILE A 84 0.82 2.51 -4.06
N ALA A 85 1.66 1.52 -3.76
CA ALA A 85 1.28 0.25 -3.15
C ALA A 85 1.79 0.11 -1.71
N THR A 86 2.72 0.96 -1.28
CA THR A 86 3.33 0.91 0.05
C THR A 86 3.55 2.32 0.57
N PHE A 87 3.23 2.54 1.83
CA PHE A 87 3.50 3.78 2.55
C PHE A 87 4.47 3.53 3.70
N VAL A 88 5.43 4.45 3.88
CA VAL A 88 6.24 4.54 5.09
C VAL A 88 5.75 5.74 5.89
N THR A 89 5.27 5.50 7.10
CA THR A 89 4.68 6.51 7.98
C THR A 89 5.43 6.63 9.29
N GLY A 90 4.94 7.44 10.24
CA GLY A 90 5.66 7.75 11.49
C GLY A 90 6.70 8.85 11.32
N ASN A 91 6.77 9.47 10.15
CA ASN A 91 7.72 10.53 9.84
C ASN A 91 7.49 11.79 10.70
N CYS A 92 8.54 12.61 10.85
CA CYS A 92 8.49 13.93 11.52
C CYS A 92 8.02 13.86 12.99
N VAL A 93 8.13 12.70 13.63
CA VAL A 93 7.57 12.47 15.00
C VAL A 93 6.05 12.69 15.06
N LEU A 94 5.38 12.70 13.93
CA LEU A 94 3.93 12.87 13.82
C LEU A 94 3.30 11.52 13.49
N SER A 95 2.79 10.84 14.51
CA SER A 95 2.12 9.55 14.37
C SER A 95 0.96 9.43 15.36
N THR A 96 0.02 8.55 15.05
CA THR A 96 -1.05 8.15 15.97
C THR A 96 -0.60 7.09 16.98
N ILE A 97 0.64 6.62 16.88
CA ILE A 97 1.18 5.52 17.66
C ILE A 97 2.04 6.06 18.81
N GLY A 98 1.99 5.39 19.95
CA GLY A 98 2.76 5.76 21.15
C GLY A 98 2.04 6.71 22.11
N PHE A 99 0.73 6.90 21.92
CA PHE A 99 -0.11 7.67 22.83
C PHE A 99 -1.24 6.81 23.37
N GLU A 100 -1.47 6.91 24.67
CA GLU A 100 -2.69 6.35 25.24
C GLU A 100 -3.93 7.01 24.58
N PRO A 101 -4.98 6.23 24.30
CA PRO A 101 -6.15 6.72 23.53
C PRO A 101 -6.83 7.96 24.13
N ASP A 102 -6.73 8.15 25.44
CA ASP A 102 -7.29 9.26 26.20
C ASP A 102 -6.28 10.38 26.50
N SER A 103 -5.09 10.30 25.92
CA SER A 103 -4.04 11.30 26.13
C SER A 103 -4.49 12.69 25.65
N PRO A 104 -4.39 13.73 26.51
CA PRO A 104 -4.74 15.09 26.14
C PRO A 104 -3.77 15.69 25.11
N TYR A 105 -2.68 14.98 24.79
CA TYR A 105 -1.69 15.42 23.82
C TYR A 105 -2.01 14.99 22.39
N VAL A 106 -2.85 13.99 22.19
CA VAL A 106 -3.28 13.53 20.86
C VAL A 106 -3.85 14.69 20.04
N ASP A 107 -4.73 15.51 20.64
CA ASP A 107 -5.32 16.68 19.98
C ASP A 107 -4.33 17.80 19.68
N LYS A 108 -3.17 17.81 20.35
CA LYS A 108 -2.18 18.88 20.20
C LYS A 108 -1.12 18.58 19.16
N LEU A 109 -0.85 17.31 18.90
CA LEU A 109 0.20 16.88 17.98
C LEU A 109 -0.07 17.28 16.53
N GLY A 110 -1.31 17.26 16.12
CA GLY A 110 -1.70 17.63 14.77
C GLY A 110 -1.60 19.11 14.44
N GLY A 111 -1.49 19.97 15.43
CA GLY A 111 -1.19 21.40 15.30
C GLY A 111 -1.98 22.16 14.23
N GLY A 112 -3.15 21.67 13.81
CA GLY A 112 -3.93 22.22 12.72
C GLY A 112 -3.58 21.66 11.33
N LEU A 113 -2.52 20.85 11.18
CA LEU A 113 -2.21 20.15 9.93
C LEU A 113 -3.08 18.91 9.74
N PHE A 114 -3.40 18.23 10.83
CA PHE A 114 -4.25 17.04 10.84
C PHE A 114 -5.42 17.30 11.80
N SER A 115 -6.63 17.13 11.33
CA SER A 115 -7.81 17.20 12.19
C SER A 115 -8.04 15.84 12.83
N PHE A 116 -7.75 15.73 14.12
CA PHE A 116 -7.95 14.50 14.88
C PHE A 116 -9.42 14.22 15.23
N ARG A 117 -10.30 15.15 15.02
CA ARG A 117 -11.71 15.04 15.39
C ARG A 117 -12.44 13.87 14.75
N ASP A 118 -11.91 13.37 13.62
CA ASP A 118 -12.43 12.22 12.90
C ASP A 118 -11.54 10.97 13.01
N THR A 119 -10.42 11.01 13.74
CA THR A 119 -9.59 9.83 13.98
C THR A 119 -10.14 9.06 15.16
N THR A 120 -10.51 7.83 14.94
CA THR A 120 -10.95 6.92 15.99
C THR A 120 -9.73 6.37 16.73
N GLY A 121 -9.21 7.17 17.64
CA GLY A 121 -8.24 6.69 18.62
C GLY A 121 -6.78 6.76 18.20
N ALA A 122 -5.93 6.97 19.18
CA ALA A 122 -4.50 6.68 19.12
C ALA A 122 -4.27 5.21 19.51
N CYS A 123 -3.16 4.64 19.06
CA CYS A 123 -2.70 3.33 19.50
C CYS A 123 -1.54 3.53 20.49
N GLY A 124 -1.62 2.95 21.68
CA GLY A 124 -0.58 3.05 22.69
C GLY A 124 0.72 2.36 22.25
N THR A 125 0.59 1.29 21.48
CA THR A 125 1.70 0.47 21.01
C THR A 125 1.64 0.19 19.52
N LEU A 126 2.78 -0.20 18.95
CA LEU A 126 2.86 -0.69 17.57
C LEU A 126 2.04 -1.96 17.36
N ASP A 127 2.02 -2.85 18.34
CA ASP A 127 1.26 -4.10 18.24
C ASP A 127 -0.24 -3.84 18.13
N GLU A 128 -0.76 -2.90 18.92
CA GLU A 128 -2.16 -2.46 18.82
C GLU A 128 -2.47 -1.84 17.45
N PHE A 129 -1.55 -1.03 16.96
CA PHE A 129 -1.71 -0.42 15.64
C PHE A 129 -1.74 -1.48 14.53
N PHE A 130 -0.77 -2.39 14.51
CA PHE A 130 -0.75 -3.46 13.50
C PHE A 130 -1.95 -4.39 13.62
N ALA A 131 -2.39 -4.71 14.83
CA ALA A 131 -3.61 -5.49 15.02
C ALA A 131 -4.87 -4.79 14.47
N ALA A 132 -4.91 -3.47 14.52
CA ALA A 132 -6.04 -2.70 13.98
C ALA A 132 -6.03 -2.59 12.45
N VAL A 133 -4.84 -2.58 11.82
CA VAL A 133 -4.71 -2.35 10.37
C VAL A 133 -4.52 -3.62 9.57
N ASP A 134 -4.05 -4.71 10.19
CA ASP A 134 -3.78 -5.97 9.49
C ASP A 134 -5.05 -6.54 8.87
N GLY A 135 -4.96 -6.89 7.58
CA GLY A 135 -6.09 -7.38 6.79
C GLY A 135 -7.17 -6.33 6.45
N ASN A 136 -7.07 -5.09 6.97
CA ASN A 136 -8.03 -4.01 6.72
C ASN A 136 -7.50 -2.94 5.75
N MET A 137 -6.19 -2.93 5.48
CA MET A 137 -5.57 -1.95 4.61
C MET A 137 -5.64 -2.35 3.14
N PRO A 138 -5.92 -1.38 2.25
CA PRO A 138 -5.91 -1.63 0.81
C PRO A 138 -4.50 -1.62 0.18
N CYS A 139 -3.47 -1.33 0.96
CA CYS A 139 -2.06 -1.24 0.56
C CYS A 139 -1.16 -1.65 1.73
N ASN A 140 0.14 -1.80 1.47
CA ASN A 140 1.10 -2.10 2.51
C ASN A 140 1.45 -0.85 3.33
N LEU A 141 1.74 -1.05 4.60
CA LEU A 141 2.15 0.01 5.52
C LEU A 141 3.40 -0.42 6.30
N SER A 142 4.35 0.50 6.42
CA SER A 142 5.51 0.40 7.29
C SER A 142 5.54 1.62 8.21
N VAL A 143 6.01 1.44 9.44
CA VAL A 143 6.08 2.51 10.45
C VAL A 143 7.53 2.68 10.88
N LEU A 144 7.99 3.93 10.99
CA LEU A 144 9.30 4.31 11.53
C LEU A 144 9.26 4.48 13.04
#